data_fdee1bfd0c5b5eb5304c4aadeebd4fc6
#
_entry.id   fdee1bfd0c5b5eb5304c4aadeebd4fc6
#
_cell.length_a   1.000
_cell.length_b   1.000
_cell.length_c   1.000
_cell.angle_alpha   90.00
_cell.angle_beta   90.00
_cell.angle_gamma   90.00
#
_symmetry.space_group_name_H-M   'P 1'
#
loop_
_entity.id
_entity.type
_entity.pdbx_description
1 polymer ?
#
loop_
_entity_poly.entity_id
_entity_poly.type
_entity_poly.pdbx_seq_one_letter_code
_entity_poly.pdbx_strand_id
1 'polypeptide(L)'
;MDLQCLQCWKVLPLLLLLPGRFWCMSVHILNEQPVHIIPGSKLVLTARIEKNLREEISMITWTREPETGHDRTKVTLATCPAKSPKCSGGRPNVQVSLKQQETTLEMNRYSTEDSGEYSVTVIDRSGANATGRCIVREYEAVHHVSVSINMSHSLLVCHEAWGTDPSFSWLHERAAITQQVGKVSKDGDMLIVTMNPICGHFTCMVGNKLGYSSATYTAAPCESGGRGTTAAVVCLVLLLLVCGGVLAFLLWRRRRENNMGERLYEHTDDTI
;
A
#
# COMPACT_ATOMS: atom_id res chain seq x y z
N MET A 1 30.19 1.91 9.43
CA MET A 1 31.34 1.94 10.38
C MET A 1 32.00 3.28 10.17
N ASP A 2 31.67 4.26 11.02
CA ASP A 2 32.10 5.64 10.85
C ASP A 2 33.57 5.83 11.16
N LEU A 3 34.26 6.47 10.20
CA LEU A 3 35.68 6.82 10.30
C LEU A 3 36.03 7.77 11.47
N GLN A 4 35.04 8.34 12.16
CA GLN A 4 35.27 9.26 13.29
C GLN A 4 35.70 8.57 14.60
N CYS A 5 35.57 7.24 14.70
CA CYS A 5 36.11 6.49 15.83
C CYS A 5 37.65 6.34 15.77
N LEU A 6 38.28 6.66 14.63
CA LEU A 6 39.70 6.50 14.38
C LEU A 6 40.59 7.62 15.00
N GLN A 7 40.01 8.75 15.43
CA GLN A 7 40.80 9.80 16.08
C GLN A 7 41.20 9.47 17.53
N CYS A 8 40.53 8.50 18.17
CA CYS A 8 40.96 8.01 19.49
C CYS A 8 42.20 7.07 19.44
N TRP A 9 42.67 6.70 18.25
CA TRP A 9 43.72 5.69 18.04
C TRP A 9 45.15 6.24 18.05
N LYS A 10 45.36 7.55 18.14
CA LYS A 10 46.71 8.18 18.12
C LYS A 10 47.47 8.12 19.44
N VAL A 11 46.93 7.48 20.48
CA VAL A 11 47.62 7.35 21.80
C VAL A 11 47.80 5.88 22.21
N LEU A 12 47.97 4.97 21.27
CA LEU A 12 48.17 3.55 21.57
C LEU A 12 49.58 3.10 21.22
N PRO A 13 50.56 3.10 22.14
CA PRO A 13 51.29 1.86 22.39
C PRO A 13 51.56 1.50 23.87
N LEU A 14 51.02 2.19 24.86
CA LEU A 14 51.39 1.93 26.26
C LEU A 14 50.23 1.53 27.21
N LEU A 15 49.05 1.21 26.73
CA LEU A 15 47.86 0.90 27.57
C LEU A 15 47.24 -0.49 27.29
N LEU A 16 48.04 -1.48 26.95
CA LEU A 16 47.63 -2.86 26.68
C LEU A 16 47.24 -3.68 27.93
N LEU A 17 47.11 -3.09 29.13
CA LEU A 17 46.84 -3.85 30.36
C LEU A 17 45.64 -3.40 31.19
N LEU A 18 44.76 -2.55 30.67
CA LEU A 18 43.52 -2.26 31.37
C LEU A 18 42.30 -2.59 30.48
N PRO A 19 41.40 -3.47 30.90
CA PRO A 19 40.12 -3.69 30.20
C PRO A 19 39.15 -2.52 30.49
N GLY A 20 39.59 -1.31 30.18
CA GLY A 20 38.71 -0.14 30.19
C GLY A 20 37.98 -0.08 28.83
N ARG A 21 36.73 -0.41 28.77
CA ARG A 21 35.89 -0.04 27.64
C ARG A 21 35.91 1.49 27.54
N PHE A 22 36.70 2.04 26.61
CA PHE A 22 36.57 3.44 26.22
C PHE A 22 35.22 3.61 25.50
N TRP A 23 34.17 3.92 26.24
CA TRP A 23 32.89 4.30 25.69
C TRP A 23 33.05 5.74 25.21
N CYS A 24 32.99 5.94 23.90
CA CYS A 24 32.90 7.27 23.30
C CYS A 24 31.42 7.68 23.30
N MET A 25 31.13 8.95 23.53
CA MET A 25 29.79 9.51 23.40
C MET A 25 29.24 9.19 21.99
N SER A 26 28.02 8.66 21.91
CA SER A 26 27.34 8.38 20.65
C SER A 26 25.92 8.95 20.66
N VAL A 27 25.39 9.22 19.46
CA VAL A 27 24.05 9.75 19.26
C VAL A 27 23.35 8.94 18.17
N HIS A 28 22.21 8.37 18.50
CA HIS A 28 21.44 7.54 17.61
C HIS A 28 20.01 8.07 17.46
N ILE A 29 19.57 8.32 16.23
CA ILE A 29 18.17 8.64 15.94
C ILE A 29 17.35 7.35 15.99
N LEU A 30 16.25 7.37 16.75
CA LEU A 30 15.40 6.21 17.02
C LEU A 30 14.33 5.97 15.97
N ASN A 31 14.05 6.95 15.13
CA ASN A 31 13.07 6.84 14.04
C ASN A 31 13.56 5.87 12.97
N GLU A 32 12.62 5.10 12.38
CA GLU A 32 12.89 4.33 11.16
C GLU A 32 13.35 5.24 10.03
N GLN A 33 14.29 4.79 9.21
CA GLN A 33 14.87 5.61 8.16
C GLN A 33 14.64 4.99 6.78
N PRO A 34 14.32 5.80 5.79
CA PRO A 34 14.00 7.25 5.84
C PRO A 34 12.67 7.52 6.55
N VAL A 35 12.56 8.67 7.21
CA VAL A 35 11.33 9.11 7.88
C VAL A 35 10.43 9.75 6.82
N HIS A 36 9.24 9.18 6.59
CA HIS A 36 8.26 9.75 5.64
C HIS A 36 7.14 10.48 6.39
N ILE A 37 6.89 11.72 6.01
CA ILE A 37 5.93 12.60 6.69
C ILE A 37 4.90 13.16 5.72
N ILE A 38 3.64 13.05 6.07
CA ILE A 38 2.54 13.66 5.31
C ILE A 38 2.60 15.18 5.46
N PRO A 39 2.59 15.97 4.37
CA PRO A 39 2.55 17.43 4.44
C PRO A 39 1.42 17.95 5.33
N GLY A 40 1.71 18.98 6.10
CA GLY A 40 0.78 19.56 7.08
C GLY A 40 0.72 18.84 8.44
N SER A 41 1.28 17.61 8.55
CA SER A 41 1.34 16.87 9.81
C SER A 41 2.52 17.32 10.70
N LYS A 42 2.63 16.75 11.89
CA LYS A 42 3.70 17.01 12.83
C LYS A 42 4.87 16.06 12.61
N LEU A 43 6.08 16.59 12.39
CA LEU A 43 7.32 15.82 12.40
C LEU A 43 7.83 15.70 13.84
N VAL A 44 8.19 14.49 14.26
CA VAL A 44 8.82 14.19 15.54
C VAL A 44 10.05 13.34 15.32
N LEU A 45 11.23 13.85 15.65
CA LEU A 45 12.50 13.13 15.61
C LEU A 45 13.02 12.96 17.02
N THR A 46 13.33 11.73 17.40
CA THR A 46 13.87 11.40 18.72
C THR A 46 15.27 10.82 18.58
N ALA A 47 16.23 11.38 19.30
CA ALA A 47 17.61 10.87 19.34
C ALA A 47 17.97 10.49 20.78
N ARG A 48 18.61 9.32 20.91
CA ARG A 48 19.21 8.83 22.16
C ARG A 48 20.68 9.18 22.21
N ILE A 49 21.10 9.69 23.36
CA ILE A 49 22.47 10.08 23.64
C ILE A 49 23.07 9.06 24.60
N GLU A 50 24.03 8.29 24.14
CA GLU A 50 24.79 7.37 24.99
C GLU A 50 26.09 8.05 25.40
N LYS A 51 26.28 8.19 26.68
CA LYS A 51 27.45 8.87 27.27
C LYS A 51 27.90 8.21 28.56
N ASN A 52 29.16 8.42 28.91
CA ASN A 52 29.71 8.00 30.21
C ASN A 52 29.18 8.90 31.34
N LEU A 53 29.23 8.39 32.57
CA LEU A 53 28.85 9.14 33.77
C LEU A 53 29.68 10.42 33.98
N ARG A 54 30.89 10.49 33.42
CA ARG A 54 31.81 11.64 33.56
C ARG A 54 31.62 12.69 32.47
N GLU A 55 30.89 12.36 31.39
CA GLU A 55 30.65 13.26 30.27
C GLU A 55 29.42 14.12 30.58
N GLU A 56 29.64 15.42 30.71
CA GLU A 56 28.56 16.39 30.89
C GLU A 56 28.27 17.11 29.58
N ILE A 57 27.06 16.92 29.07
CA ILE A 57 26.61 17.61 27.86
C ILE A 57 26.64 19.12 28.10
N SER A 58 27.24 19.85 27.17
CA SER A 58 27.33 21.29 27.15
C SER A 58 26.28 21.90 26.21
N MET A 59 26.10 21.34 25.03
CA MET A 59 25.22 21.87 23.99
C MET A 59 24.66 20.78 23.09
N ILE A 60 23.42 20.94 22.66
CA ILE A 60 22.76 20.10 21.65
C ILE A 60 22.28 21.02 20.55
N THR A 61 22.62 20.69 19.28
CA THR A 61 22.22 21.47 18.12
C THR A 61 21.53 20.60 17.10
N TRP A 62 20.31 20.95 16.72
CA TRP A 62 19.59 20.34 15.62
C TRP A 62 19.73 21.19 14.37
N THR A 63 20.09 20.55 13.26
CA THR A 63 20.25 21.22 11.97
C THR A 63 19.59 20.42 10.86
N ARG A 64 19.26 21.10 9.76
CA ARG A 64 18.75 20.50 8.54
C ARG A 64 19.58 20.94 7.35
N GLU A 65 19.82 20.02 6.42
CA GLU A 65 20.44 20.29 5.13
C GLU A 65 19.50 19.78 4.03
N PRO A 66 19.10 20.59 3.03
CA PRO A 66 18.27 20.13 1.92
C PRO A 66 18.95 18.99 1.15
N GLU A 67 18.21 17.94 0.77
CA GLU A 67 18.75 16.80 0.03
C GLU A 67 19.06 17.16 -1.42
N THR A 68 18.26 18.07 -2.02
CA THR A 68 18.36 18.51 -3.41
C THR A 68 18.36 20.03 -3.51
N GLY A 69 19.08 20.59 -4.50
CA GLY A 69 19.13 22.02 -4.76
C GLY A 69 20.55 22.54 -4.91
N HIS A 70 20.70 23.72 -5.55
CA HIS A 70 21.98 24.41 -5.71
C HIS A 70 22.51 25.01 -4.39
N ASP A 71 21.62 25.28 -3.46
CA ASP A 71 21.94 25.87 -2.16
C ASP A 71 21.75 24.84 -1.03
N ARG A 72 22.82 24.08 -0.75
CA ARG A 72 22.90 23.13 0.37
C ARG A 72 23.22 23.82 1.69
N THR A 73 22.68 24.99 1.93
CA THR A 73 22.94 25.70 3.17
C THR A 73 22.35 24.94 4.37
N LYS A 74 23.24 24.59 5.28
CA LYS A 74 22.87 23.97 6.56
C LYS A 74 22.14 24.99 7.43
N VAL A 75 20.88 24.69 7.76
CA VAL A 75 20.04 25.55 8.57
C VAL A 75 20.00 25.05 10.01
N THR A 76 20.34 25.90 10.97
CA THR A 76 20.17 25.57 12.39
C THR A 76 18.70 25.70 12.79
N LEU A 77 18.11 24.62 13.25
CA LEU A 77 16.71 24.56 13.68
C LEU A 77 16.57 24.95 15.15
N ALA A 78 17.47 24.46 16.00
CA ALA A 78 17.49 24.81 17.41
C ALA A 78 18.86 24.54 18.03
N THR A 79 19.22 25.34 19.02
CA THR A 79 20.41 25.15 19.86
C THR A 79 19.96 25.17 21.34
N CYS A 80 20.30 24.11 22.05
CA CYS A 80 19.89 23.88 23.43
C CYS A 80 21.14 23.78 24.33
N PRO A 81 21.46 24.82 25.11
CA PRO A 81 22.46 24.71 26.16
C PRO A 81 21.96 23.76 27.26
N ALA A 82 22.78 22.80 27.70
CA ALA A 82 22.38 21.79 28.68
C ALA A 82 21.92 22.35 30.05
N LYS A 83 22.37 23.55 30.37
CA LYS A 83 22.03 24.24 31.62
C LYS A 83 20.79 25.14 31.52
N SER A 84 20.25 25.36 30.33
CA SER A 84 19.09 26.22 30.12
C SER A 84 17.85 25.37 29.76
N PRO A 85 16.71 25.61 30.41
CA PRO A 85 15.45 24.93 30.03
C PRO A 85 14.90 25.40 28.67
N LYS A 86 15.47 26.48 28.11
CA LYS A 86 14.99 27.08 26.86
C LYS A 86 16.04 26.87 25.75
N CYS A 87 15.64 26.19 24.70
CA CYS A 87 16.39 26.16 23.46
C CYS A 87 16.17 27.44 22.67
N SER A 88 17.22 27.97 22.05
CA SER A 88 17.10 29.03 21.06
C SER A 88 16.80 28.39 19.71
N GLY A 89 15.67 28.68 19.10
CA GLY A 89 15.27 28.14 17.81
C GLY A 89 15.16 29.20 16.73
N GLY A 90 15.53 28.87 15.50
CA GLY A 90 15.41 29.75 14.34
C GLY A 90 14.00 29.84 13.75
N ARG A 91 13.07 28.93 14.12
CA ARG A 91 11.72 28.89 13.58
C ARG A 91 10.66 28.70 14.66
N PRO A 92 9.53 29.44 14.60
CA PRO A 92 8.50 29.41 15.65
C PRO A 92 7.72 28.09 15.71
N ASN A 93 7.72 27.31 14.63
CA ASN A 93 7.05 26.00 14.53
C ASN A 93 7.91 24.83 15.03
N VAL A 94 9.16 25.09 15.46
CA VAL A 94 10.11 24.07 15.93
C VAL A 94 10.23 24.16 17.44
N GLN A 95 10.10 23.02 18.10
CA GLN A 95 10.32 22.86 19.54
C GLN A 95 11.29 21.72 19.79
N VAL A 96 12.16 21.90 20.77
CA VAL A 96 13.08 20.84 21.21
C VAL A 96 12.88 20.60 22.69
N SER A 97 12.76 19.34 23.05
CA SER A 97 12.73 18.89 24.44
C SER A 97 13.95 18.00 24.73
N LEU A 98 14.45 18.13 25.97
CA LEU A 98 15.54 17.30 26.47
C LEU A 98 15.06 16.55 27.70
N LYS A 99 15.12 15.22 27.68
CA LYS A 99 14.75 14.34 28.79
C LYS A 99 15.86 13.34 29.03
N GLN A 100 16.54 13.45 30.16
CA GLN A 100 17.64 12.56 30.57
C GLN A 100 18.69 12.35 29.47
N GLN A 101 18.56 11.26 28.70
CA GLN A 101 19.45 10.86 27.60
C GLN A 101 18.78 10.92 26.22
N GLU A 102 17.65 11.57 26.12
CA GLU A 102 16.93 11.68 24.85
C GLU A 102 16.63 13.16 24.54
N THR A 103 16.82 13.52 23.28
CA THR A 103 16.44 14.81 22.74
C THR A 103 15.42 14.60 21.64
N THR A 104 14.34 15.36 21.68
CA THR A 104 13.26 15.26 20.69
C THR A 104 13.06 16.61 20.02
N LEU A 105 13.16 16.62 18.69
CA LEU A 105 12.78 17.72 17.82
C LEU A 105 11.32 17.51 17.39
N GLU A 106 10.48 18.49 17.59
CA GLU A 106 9.11 18.54 17.11
C GLU A 106 8.93 19.74 16.17
N MET A 107 8.42 19.49 14.97
CA MET A 107 8.07 20.51 14.00
C MET A 107 6.59 20.40 13.65
N ASN A 108 5.83 21.45 13.92
CA ASN A 108 4.42 21.53 13.56
C ASN A 108 4.28 21.99 12.10
N ARG A 109 3.33 21.36 11.35
CA ARG A 109 3.05 21.69 9.95
C ARG A 109 4.29 21.52 9.06
N TYR A 110 4.76 20.28 8.96
CA TYR A 110 5.80 19.90 8.00
C TYR A 110 5.35 20.25 6.57
N SER A 111 6.27 20.82 5.79
CA SER A 111 6.07 21.13 4.37
C SER A 111 7.11 20.39 3.53
N THR A 112 6.86 20.26 2.22
CA THR A 112 7.80 19.66 1.27
C THR A 112 9.19 20.31 1.30
N GLU A 113 9.24 21.64 1.56
CA GLU A 113 10.49 22.39 1.72
C GLU A 113 11.30 21.99 2.96
N ASP A 114 10.66 21.31 3.92
CA ASP A 114 11.33 20.82 5.13
C ASP A 114 11.98 19.44 4.93
N SER A 115 11.86 18.85 3.74
CA SER A 115 12.57 17.62 3.37
C SER A 115 14.10 17.83 3.40
N GLY A 116 14.84 16.79 3.79
CA GLY A 116 16.29 16.85 3.81
C GLY A 116 16.94 15.97 4.88
N GLU A 117 18.26 16.11 5.02
CA GLU A 117 19.03 15.46 6.06
C GLU A 117 18.95 16.29 7.36
N TYR A 118 18.40 15.66 8.40
CA TYR A 118 18.38 16.20 9.76
C TYR A 118 19.53 15.63 10.54
N SER A 119 20.27 16.49 11.26
CA SER A 119 21.33 16.05 12.13
C SER A 119 21.24 16.69 13.52
N VAL A 120 21.52 15.88 14.52
CA VAL A 120 21.65 16.32 15.90
C VAL A 120 23.10 16.15 16.34
N THR A 121 23.73 17.25 16.74
CA THR A 121 25.11 17.26 17.25
C THR A 121 25.06 17.56 18.74
N VAL A 122 25.70 16.70 19.52
CA VAL A 122 25.85 16.84 20.96
C VAL A 122 27.30 17.13 21.26
N ILE A 123 27.57 18.16 22.03
CA ILE A 123 28.91 18.58 22.46
C ILE A 123 29.00 18.49 23.97
N ASP A 124 30.04 17.86 24.50
CA ASP A 124 30.33 17.83 25.93
C ASP A 124 31.15 19.04 26.41
N ARG A 125 31.41 19.14 27.70
CA ARG A 125 32.24 20.22 28.26
C ARG A 125 33.70 20.15 27.86
N SER A 126 34.21 19.01 27.43
CA SER A 126 35.59 18.85 26.94
C SER A 126 35.75 19.28 25.49
N GLY A 127 34.62 19.55 24.77
CA GLY A 127 34.61 19.86 23.37
C GLY A 127 34.49 18.63 22.47
N ALA A 128 34.39 17.41 23.03
CA ALA A 128 34.11 16.22 22.26
C ALA A 128 32.67 16.28 21.70
N ASN A 129 32.48 15.78 20.50
CA ASN A 129 31.18 15.82 19.85
C ASN A 129 30.77 14.48 19.26
N ALA A 130 29.46 14.25 19.19
CA ALA A 130 28.84 13.14 18.50
C ALA A 130 27.65 13.64 17.70
N THR A 131 27.40 13.02 16.53
CA THR A 131 26.33 13.44 15.63
C THR A 131 25.52 12.24 15.17
N GLY A 132 24.20 12.31 15.32
CA GLY A 132 23.23 11.41 14.72
C GLY A 132 22.58 12.08 13.49
N ARG A 133 22.24 11.31 12.47
CA ARG A 133 21.65 11.79 11.23
C ARG A 133 20.47 10.95 10.80
N CYS A 134 19.47 11.57 10.14
CA CYS A 134 18.39 10.87 9.46
C CYS A 134 17.92 11.66 8.24
N ILE A 135 17.35 10.96 7.28
CA ILE A 135 16.72 11.53 6.09
C ILE A 135 15.22 11.63 6.35
N VAL A 136 14.66 12.82 6.11
CA VAL A 136 13.21 13.07 6.21
C VAL A 136 12.71 13.46 4.83
N ARG A 137 11.69 12.75 4.36
CA ARG A 137 11.08 12.96 3.04
C ARG A 137 9.57 13.12 3.18
N GLU A 138 8.96 13.69 2.15
CA GLU A 138 7.52 13.74 2.01
C GLU A 138 6.95 12.32 1.84
N TYR A 139 5.77 12.08 2.43
CA TYR A 139 4.98 10.87 2.19
C TYR A 139 4.15 11.10 0.94
N GLU A 140 4.42 10.34 -0.12
CA GLU A 140 3.83 10.52 -1.44
C GLU A 140 2.63 9.58 -1.67
N ALA A 141 1.59 10.10 -2.33
CA ALA A 141 0.47 9.30 -2.78
C ALA A 141 0.88 8.34 -3.90
N VAL A 142 0.23 7.18 -3.97
CA VAL A 142 0.45 6.22 -5.08
C VAL A 142 -0.22 6.72 -6.35
N HIS A 143 0.52 6.70 -7.47
CA HIS A 143 0.03 7.06 -8.80
C HIS A 143 0.84 6.37 -9.91
N HIS A 144 0.35 6.46 -11.17
CA HIS A 144 0.91 5.82 -12.36
C HIS A 144 1.02 4.29 -12.25
N VAL A 145 0.00 3.66 -11.69
CA VAL A 145 -0.11 2.19 -11.64
C VAL A 145 -0.31 1.64 -13.05
N SER A 146 0.36 0.56 -13.39
CA SER A 146 0.18 -0.17 -14.63
C SER A 146 0.22 -1.69 -14.41
N VAL A 147 -0.39 -2.45 -15.33
CA VAL A 147 -0.38 -3.91 -15.30
C VAL A 147 0.24 -4.44 -16.57
N SER A 148 1.22 -5.31 -16.45
CA SER A 148 1.79 -6.07 -17.57
C SER A 148 1.47 -7.56 -17.44
N ILE A 149 1.41 -8.28 -18.59
CA ILE A 149 1.19 -9.72 -18.62
C ILE A 149 2.36 -10.43 -19.26
N ASN A 150 2.80 -11.53 -18.64
CA ASN A 150 3.67 -12.52 -19.24
C ASN A 150 2.83 -13.76 -19.61
N MET A 151 2.45 -13.86 -20.87
CA MET A 151 1.58 -14.94 -21.36
C MET A 151 2.21 -16.33 -21.20
N SER A 152 3.54 -16.46 -21.32
CA SER A 152 4.23 -17.75 -21.21
C SER A 152 4.12 -18.36 -19.80
N HIS A 153 3.93 -17.54 -18.79
CA HIS A 153 3.86 -17.95 -17.39
C HIS A 153 2.51 -17.68 -16.75
N SER A 154 1.53 -17.19 -17.52
CA SER A 154 0.22 -16.74 -17.00
C SER A 154 0.37 -15.79 -15.79
N LEU A 155 1.35 -14.89 -15.88
CA LEU A 155 1.74 -14.00 -14.80
C LEU A 155 1.33 -12.56 -15.13
N LEU A 156 0.54 -11.95 -14.26
CA LEU A 156 0.27 -10.52 -14.26
C LEU A 156 1.16 -9.84 -13.22
N VAL A 157 1.82 -8.75 -13.62
CA VAL A 157 2.67 -7.93 -12.76
C VAL A 157 2.09 -6.53 -12.67
N CYS A 158 1.90 -6.08 -11.45
CA CYS A 158 1.45 -4.74 -11.15
C CYS A 158 2.66 -3.85 -10.89
N HIS A 159 2.79 -2.77 -11.64
CA HIS A 159 3.87 -1.81 -11.51
C HIS A 159 3.31 -0.52 -10.93
N GLU A 160 3.96 -0.04 -9.90
CA GLU A 160 3.76 1.28 -9.31
C GLU A 160 4.95 2.15 -9.72
N ALA A 161 4.69 3.37 -10.20
CA ALA A 161 5.73 4.28 -10.64
C ALA A 161 6.19 5.22 -9.51
N TRP A 162 5.26 5.63 -8.65
CA TRP A 162 5.46 6.61 -7.57
C TRP A 162 4.60 6.25 -6.36
N GLY A 163 5.12 6.54 -5.18
CA GLY A 163 4.37 6.40 -3.94
C GLY A 163 5.21 5.87 -2.78
N THR A 164 4.75 6.15 -1.57
CA THR A 164 5.40 5.71 -0.34
C THR A 164 4.59 4.58 0.29
N ASP A 165 5.26 3.53 0.77
CA ASP A 165 4.67 2.35 1.42
C ASP A 165 3.49 1.74 0.62
N PRO A 166 3.68 1.36 -0.67
CA PRO A 166 2.60 0.83 -1.47
C PRO A 166 2.10 -0.52 -0.95
N SER A 167 0.80 -0.72 -0.95
CA SER A 167 0.15 -2.00 -0.68
C SER A 167 -0.65 -2.43 -1.89
N PHE A 168 -0.44 -3.68 -2.32
CA PHE A 168 -1.04 -4.22 -3.54
C PHE A 168 -2.21 -5.14 -3.23
N SER A 169 -3.24 -5.08 -4.06
CA SER A 169 -4.35 -6.02 -4.05
C SER A 169 -4.90 -6.25 -5.46
N TRP A 170 -5.48 -7.43 -5.70
CA TRP A 170 -5.99 -7.82 -6.99
C TRP A 170 -7.47 -8.16 -6.94
N LEU A 171 -8.18 -7.74 -7.99
CA LEU A 171 -9.58 -8.07 -8.23
C LEU A 171 -9.71 -8.78 -9.58
N HIS A 172 -10.65 -9.73 -9.68
CA HIS A 172 -11.14 -10.30 -10.92
C HIS A 172 -12.65 -10.04 -11.01
N GLU A 173 -13.12 -9.44 -12.09
CA GLU A 173 -14.52 -9.04 -12.27
C GLU A 173 -15.08 -8.26 -11.05
N ARG A 174 -14.28 -7.35 -10.47
CA ARG A 174 -14.59 -6.55 -9.27
C ARG A 174 -14.67 -7.35 -7.95
N ALA A 175 -14.40 -8.64 -7.97
CA ALA A 175 -14.35 -9.49 -6.78
C ALA A 175 -12.91 -9.79 -6.38
N ALA A 176 -12.66 -10.06 -5.10
CA ALA A 176 -11.34 -10.48 -4.64
C ALA A 176 -10.89 -11.78 -5.32
N ILE A 177 -9.59 -11.92 -5.56
CA ILE A 177 -9.02 -13.12 -6.19
C ILE A 177 -9.29 -14.34 -5.30
N THR A 178 -9.84 -15.38 -5.92
CA THR A 178 -10.00 -16.71 -5.32
C THR A 178 -8.91 -17.66 -5.81
N GLN A 179 -8.70 -18.77 -5.10
CA GLN A 179 -7.73 -19.80 -5.50
C GLN A 179 -8.02 -20.42 -6.88
N GLN A 180 -9.28 -20.37 -7.34
CA GLN A 180 -9.68 -20.85 -8.67
C GLN A 180 -9.24 -19.89 -9.77
N VAL A 181 -9.17 -18.59 -9.49
CA VAL A 181 -8.75 -17.56 -10.43
C VAL A 181 -7.24 -17.45 -10.49
N GLY A 182 -6.58 -17.43 -9.33
CA GLY A 182 -5.15 -17.25 -9.29
C GLY A 182 -4.57 -17.22 -7.88
N LYS A 183 -3.25 -17.06 -7.81
CA LYS A 183 -2.50 -16.94 -6.57
C LYS A 183 -1.69 -15.65 -6.58
N VAL A 184 -1.90 -14.82 -5.58
CA VAL A 184 -1.16 -13.57 -5.39
C VAL A 184 0.19 -13.85 -4.72
N SER A 185 1.25 -13.14 -5.14
CA SER A 185 2.58 -13.19 -4.53
C SER A 185 2.55 -12.72 -3.07
N LYS A 186 3.64 -12.98 -2.34
CA LYS A 186 3.76 -12.55 -0.94
C LYS A 186 3.73 -11.02 -0.79
N ASP A 187 4.35 -10.32 -1.73
CA ASP A 187 4.42 -8.85 -1.73
C ASP A 187 3.19 -8.20 -2.38
N GLY A 188 2.31 -9.03 -2.99
CA GLY A 188 1.04 -8.59 -3.57
C GLY A 188 1.15 -8.04 -4.99
N ASP A 189 2.34 -7.75 -5.48
CA ASP A 189 2.62 -7.11 -6.77
C ASP A 189 2.40 -8.01 -7.98
N MET A 190 2.38 -9.34 -7.78
CA MET A 190 2.22 -10.32 -8.85
C MET A 190 1.01 -11.21 -8.63
N LEU A 191 0.31 -11.56 -9.72
CA LEU A 191 -0.77 -12.53 -9.75
C LEU A 191 -0.46 -13.65 -10.75
N ILE A 192 -0.28 -14.86 -10.25
CA ILE A 192 -0.19 -16.07 -11.07
C ILE A 192 -1.63 -16.51 -11.36
N VAL A 193 -2.07 -16.40 -12.62
CA VAL A 193 -3.41 -16.78 -13.03
C VAL A 193 -3.46 -18.30 -13.23
N THR A 194 -4.36 -18.98 -12.54
CA THR A 194 -4.55 -20.45 -12.60
C THR A 194 -5.76 -20.86 -13.44
N MET A 195 -6.67 -19.92 -13.69
CA MET A 195 -7.83 -20.18 -14.55
C MET A 195 -7.41 -20.34 -16.01
N ASN A 196 -8.06 -21.28 -16.73
CA ASN A 196 -7.84 -21.53 -18.15
C ASN A 196 -9.20 -21.77 -18.85
N PRO A 197 -9.54 -20.98 -19.89
CA PRO A 197 -8.77 -19.87 -20.45
C PRO A 197 -8.70 -18.65 -19.50
N ILE A 198 -7.66 -17.82 -19.68
CA ILE A 198 -7.57 -16.52 -18.99
C ILE A 198 -8.62 -15.60 -19.62
N CYS A 199 -9.58 -15.14 -18.82
CA CYS A 199 -10.68 -14.32 -19.32
C CYS A 199 -11.07 -13.24 -18.30
N GLY A 200 -11.79 -12.20 -18.77
CA GLY A 200 -12.34 -11.14 -17.93
C GLY A 200 -11.35 -10.02 -17.59
N HIS A 201 -11.66 -9.29 -16.53
CA HIS A 201 -10.94 -8.10 -16.12
C HIS A 201 -10.15 -8.35 -14.83
N PHE A 202 -8.84 -8.17 -14.90
CA PHE A 202 -7.94 -8.25 -13.75
C PHE A 202 -7.50 -6.85 -13.36
N THR A 203 -7.91 -6.37 -12.20
CA THR A 203 -7.58 -5.05 -11.71
C THR A 203 -6.60 -5.14 -10.57
N CYS A 204 -5.43 -4.52 -10.74
CA CYS A 204 -4.53 -4.24 -9.65
C CYS A 204 -4.90 -2.92 -8.99
N MET A 205 -5.05 -2.93 -7.69
CA MET A 205 -5.21 -1.75 -6.85
C MET A 205 -3.96 -1.59 -5.99
N VAL A 206 -3.35 -0.43 -6.06
CA VAL A 206 -2.20 -0.06 -5.23
C VAL A 206 -2.58 1.13 -4.38
N GLY A 207 -2.42 1.01 -3.08
CA GLY A 207 -2.84 2.04 -2.14
C GLY A 207 -1.82 2.30 -1.05
N ASN A 208 -1.94 3.45 -0.42
CA ASN A 208 -1.22 3.82 0.79
C ASN A 208 -2.12 4.69 1.70
N LYS A 209 -1.54 5.32 2.74
CA LYS A 209 -2.29 6.15 3.69
C LYS A 209 -2.98 7.38 3.08
N LEU A 210 -2.57 7.81 1.87
CA LEU A 210 -3.14 8.99 1.19
C LEU A 210 -4.22 8.64 0.17
N GLY A 211 -4.33 7.37 -0.25
CA GLY A 211 -5.31 6.95 -1.23
C GLY A 211 -4.89 5.71 -2.01
N TYR A 212 -5.56 5.49 -3.13
CA TYR A 212 -5.24 4.38 -4.02
C TYR A 212 -5.28 4.81 -5.48
N SER A 213 -4.56 4.06 -6.31
CA SER A 213 -4.60 4.09 -7.77
C SER A 213 -4.80 2.68 -8.29
N SER A 214 -5.32 2.51 -9.50
CA SER A 214 -5.55 1.17 -10.06
C SER A 214 -5.30 1.12 -11.55
N ALA A 215 -4.97 -0.08 -12.02
CA ALA A 215 -4.87 -0.39 -13.44
C ALA A 215 -5.53 -1.74 -13.73
N THR A 216 -6.12 -1.89 -14.91
CA THR A 216 -6.85 -3.10 -15.29
C THR A 216 -6.25 -3.70 -16.56
N TYR A 217 -5.94 -4.98 -16.49
CA TYR A 217 -5.69 -5.81 -17.66
C TYR A 217 -7.01 -6.46 -18.11
N THR A 218 -7.36 -6.34 -19.39
CA THR A 218 -8.56 -6.92 -19.98
C THR A 218 -8.18 -8.09 -20.90
N ALA A 219 -8.60 -9.29 -20.52
CA ALA A 219 -8.54 -10.48 -21.35
C ALA A 219 -9.82 -10.65 -22.20
N ALA A 220 -9.91 -11.75 -22.94
CA ALA A 220 -11.15 -12.10 -23.63
C ALA A 220 -12.31 -12.22 -22.64
N PRO A 221 -13.57 -11.94 -23.06
CA PRO A 221 -14.73 -12.15 -22.19
C PRO A 221 -14.81 -13.59 -21.70
N CYS A 222 -15.13 -13.79 -20.43
CA CYS A 222 -15.41 -15.13 -19.92
C CYS A 222 -16.68 -15.66 -20.58
N GLU A 223 -16.59 -16.82 -21.26
CA GLU A 223 -17.80 -17.49 -21.76
C GLU A 223 -18.69 -17.82 -20.56
N SER A 224 -19.81 -17.15 -20.45
CA SER A 224 -20.85 -17.53 -19.51
C SER A 224 -21.34 -18.89 -19.96
N GLY A 225 -20.87 -19.95 -19.31
CA GLY A 225 -21.29 -21.32 -19.61
C GLY A 225 -22.81 -21.36 -19.72
N GLY A 226 -23.29 -21.73 -20.92
CA GLY A 226 -24.64 -21.58 -21.46
C GLY A 226 -25.78 -22.27 -20.69
N ARG A 227 -25.86 -22.05 -19.36
CA ARG A 227 -27.01 -22.50 -18.57
C ARG A 227 -28.30 -21.74 -18.87
N GLY A 228 -28.19 -20.50 -19.37
CA GLY A 228 -29.38 -19.71 -19.70
C GLY A 228 -30.06 -20.11 -21.04
N THR A 229 -29.25 -20.46 -22.03
CA THR A 229 -29.78 -20.84 -23.38
C THR A 229 -30.42 -22.23 -23.36
N THR A 230 -29.84 -23.20 -22.65
CA THR A 230 -30.46 -24.54 -22.54
C THR A 230 -31.77 -24.51 -21.75
N ALA A 231 -31.86 -23.75 -20.67
CA ALA A 231 -33.11 -23.59 -19.93
C ALA A 231 -34.21 -22.90 -20.80
N ALA A 232 -33.86 -21.84 -21.53
CA ALA A 232 -34.78 -21.15 -22.41
C ALA A 232 -35.28 -22.06 -23.54
N VAL A 233 -34.42 -22.83 -24.19
CA VAL A 233 -34.76 -23.80 -25.22
C VAL A 233 -35.68 -24.90 -24.68
N VAL A 234 -35.34 -25.48 -23.49
CA VAL A 234 -36.18 -26.50 -22.88
C VAL A 234 -37.58 -25.94 -22.52
N CYS A 235 -37.69 -24.75 -21.95
CA CYS A 235 -38.94 -24.11 -21.66
C CYS A 235 -39.78 -23.88 -22.95
N LEU A 236 -39.17 -23.45 -24.04
CA LEU A 236 -39.83 -23.20 -25.32
C LEU A 236 -40.36 -24.49 -25.94
N VAL A 237 -39.59 -25.59 -25.90
CA VAL A 237 -40.03 -26.92 -26.38
C VAL A 237 -41.18 -27.45 -25.55
N LEU A 238 -41.13 -27.34 -24.23
CA LEU A 238 -42.25 -27.74 -23.35
C LEU A 238 -43.55 -26.94 -23.64
N LEU A 239 -43.41 -25.64 -23.86
CA LEU A 239 -44.53 -24.78 -24.20
C LEU A 239 -45.21 -25.17 -25.53
N LEU A 240 -44.38 -25.49 -26.55
CA LEU A 240 -44.87 -25.98 -27.84
C LEU A 240 -45.58 -27.32 -27.74
N LEU A 241 -45.05 -28.24 -26.92
CA LEU A 241 -45.70 -29.55 -26.69
C LEU A 241 -47.04 -29.40 -25.98
N VAL A 242 -47.15 -28.53 -24.98
CA VAL A 242 -48.40 -28.26 -24.25
C VAL A 242 -49.41 -27.62 -25.20
N CYS A 243 -49.02 -26.58 -25.95
CA CYS A 243 -49.88 -25.92 -26.92
C CYS A 243 -50.35 -26.87 -28.03
N GLY A 244 -49.44 -27.69 -28.57
CA GLY A 244 -49.77 -28.73 -29.56
C GLY A 244 -50.76 -29.77 -29.03
N GLY A 245 -50.52 -30.23 -27.78
CA GLY A 245 -51.42 -31.17 -27.09
C GLY A 245 -52.85 -30.60 -26.87
N VAL A 246 -52.94 -29.35 -26.44
CA VAL A 246 -54.24 -28.65 -26.26
C VAL A 246 -54.94 -28.48 -27.61
N LEU A 247 -54.23 -28.09 -28.67
CA LEU A 247 -54.78 -27.93 -30.00
C LEU A 247 -55.31 -29.25 -30.56
N ALA A 248 -54.50 -30.34 -30.44
CA ALA A 248 -54.93 -31.69 -30.85
C ALA A 248 -56.15 -32.15 -30.07
N PHE A 249 -56.22 -31.91 -28.75
CA PHE A 249 -57.41 -32.23 -27.94
C PHE A 249 -58.64 -31.47 -28.36
N LEU A 250 -58.55 -30.16 -28.64
CA LEU A 250 -59.63 -29.34 -29.09
C LEU A 250 -60.15 -29.79 -30.48
N LEU A 251 -59.24 -30.13 -31.41
CA LEU A 251 -59.63 -30.65 -32.73
C LEU A 251 -60.27 -32.05 -32.62
N TRP A 252 -59.77 -32.92 -31.72
CA TRP A 252 -60.39 -34.23 -31.49
C TRP A 252 -61.75 -34.10 -30.87
N ARG A 253 -61.95 -33.20 -29.89
CA ARG A 253 -63.28 -32.89 -29.30
C ARG A 253 -64.26 -32.36 -30.34
N ARG A 254 -63.83 -31.44 -31.19
CA ARG A 254 -64.65 -30.87 -32.25
C ARG A 254 -65.07 -31.92 -33.32
N ARG A 255 -64.18 -32.82 -33.66
CA ARG A 255 -64.49 -33.97 -34.53
C ARG A 255 -65.46 -34.91 -33.88
N ARG A 256 -65.35 -35.16 -32.58
CA ARG A 256 -66.28 -36.01 -31.85
C ARG A 256 -67.72 -35.41 -31.78
N GLU A 257 -67.80 -34.09 -31.57
CA GLU A 257 -69.05 -33.37 -31.58
C GLU A 257 -69.76 -33.37 -32.99
N ASN A 258 -68.95 -33.21 -34.05
CA ASN A 258 -69.48 -33.26 -35.42
C ASN A 258 -69.98 -34.68 -35.75
N ASN A 259 -69.22 -35.75 -35.37
CA ASN A 259 -69.69 -37.14 -35.60
C ASN A 259 -70.92 -37.53 -34.76
N MET A 260 -71.16 -36.92 -33.63
CA MET A 260 -72.40 -37.10 -32.89
C MET A 260 -73.59 -36.37 -33.53
N GLY A 261 -73.34 -35.21 -34.13
CA GLY A 261 -74.41 -34.49 -34.92
C GLY A 261 -74.84 -35.25 -36.15
N GLU A 262 -73.93 -35.88 -36.91
CA GLU A 262 -74.21 -36.70 -38.05
C GLU A 262 -75.09 -37.92 -37.73
N ARG A 263 -74.80 -38.61 -36.58
CA ARG A 263 -75.63 -39.77 -36.18
C ARG A 263 -77.01 -39.39 -35.69
N LEU A 264 -77.27 -38.19 -35.26
CA LEU A 264 -78.58 -37.73 -34.88
C LEU A 264 -79.44 -37.37 -36.11
N TYR A 265 -78.85 -36.96 -37.21
CA TYR A 265 -79.58 -36.70 -38.48
C TYR A 265 -79.98 -38.00 -39.19
N GLU A 266 -79.15 -39.07 -39.12
CA GLU A 266 -79.43 -40.36 -39.76
C GLU A 266 -80.60 -41.09 -39.06
N HIS A 267 -80.89 -40.82 -37.77
CA HIS A 267 -82.00 -41.50 -37.03
C HIS A 267 -83.34 -40.78 -37.14
N THR A 268 -83.41 -39.65 -37.84
CA THR A 268 -84.64 -38.90 -38.06
C THR A 268 -85.27 -39.17 -39.44
N ASP A 269 -84.55 -39.80 -40.40
CA ASP A 269 -85.08 -40.13 -41.74
C ASP A 269 -85.73 -41.50 -41.85
N ASP A 270 -85.63 -42.39 -40.80
CA ASP A 270 -86.24 -43.73 -40.85
C ASP A 270 -87.64 -43.81 -40.16
N THR A 271 -88.30 -42.65 -39.93
CA THR A 271 -89.64 -42.64 -39.35
C THR A 271 -90.59 -41.70 -40.16
N ILE A 272 -90.83 -42.01 -41.50
CA ILE A 272 -92.02 -41.59 -42.24
C ILE A 272 -92.48 -42.74 -43.08
#